data_96348d9fa8f964633a0d7a36d6e60e84
#
_entry.id   96348d9fa8f964633a0d7a36d6e60e84
#
_cell.length_a   1.000
_cell.length_b   1.000
_cell.length_c   1.000
_cell.angle_alpha   90.00
_cell.angle_beta   90.00
_cell.angle_gamma   90.00
#
_symmetry.space_group_name_H-M   'P 1'
#
loop_
_entity.id
_entity.type
_entity.pdbx_description
1 polymer ?
#
loop_
_entity_poly.entity_id
_entity_poly.type
_entity_poly.pdbx_seq_one_letter_code
_entity_poly.pdbx_strand_id
1 'polypeptide(L)'
;LPLNDQVYTMQSKIIRHLADCDNCIIVSGCADYILEDYDNVLKVFIHAPLESRIRRVKESYKEKQDDYKKYVIKKDKTRSNYYNYYTTKKWGQLKNFDLTINSDLGIDKVAEIIAQIYLEGNF
;
A
#
# COMPACT_ATOMS: atom_id res chain seq x y z
N LEU A 1 25.81 0.60 6.28
CA LEU A 1 24.44 1.13 6.11
C LEU A 1 23.56 0.73 7.28
N PRO A 2 22.68 1.62 7.75
CA PRO A 2 21.68 1.26 8.75
C PRO A 2 20.85 0.05 8.31
N LEU A 3 20.37 -0.73 9.26
CA LEU A 3 19.61 -1.94 8.97
C LEU A 3 18.38 -1.68 8.11
N ASN A 4 17.64 -0.61 8.41
CA ASN A 4 16.44 -0.25 7.63
C ASN A 4 16.76 0.06 6.16
N ASP A 5 17.90 0.71 5.90
CA ASP A 5 18.33 1.00 4.54
C ASP A 5 18.72 -0.28 3.78
N GLN A 6 19.33 -1.23 4.48
CA GLN A 6 19.64 -2.54 3.90
C GLN A 6 18.36 -3.31 3.56
N VAL A 7 17.38 -3.29 4.45
CA VAL A 7 16.07 -3.93 4.21
C VAL A 7 15.38 -3.29 3.02
N TYR A 8 15.35 -1.96 2.94
CA TYR A 8 14.75 -1.25 1.80
C TYR A 8 15.42 -1.64 0.48
N THR A 9 16.75 -1.68 0.47
CA THR A 9 17.52 -2.06 -0.73
C THR A 9 17.19 -3.49 -1.18
N MET A 10 17.12 -4.41 -0.24
CA MET A 10 16.77 -5.82 -0.53
C MET A 10 15.33 -5.94 -1.03
N GLN A 11 14.39 -5.27 -0.39
CA GLN A 11 12.99 -5.25 -0.84
C GLN A 11 12.85 -4.69 -2.25
N SER A 12 13.58 -3.62 -2.56
CA SER A 12 13.55 -3.02 -3.89
C SER A 12 13.99 -4.02 -4.96
N LYS A 13 15.04 -4.78 -4.70
CA LYS A 13 15.53 -5.81 -5.62
C LYS A 13 14.50 -6.93 -5.81
N ILE A 14 13.88 -7.39 -4.73
CA ILE A 14 12.87 -8.44 -4.76
C ILE A 14 11.64 -7.97 -5.54
N ILE A 15 11.17 -6.75 -5.28
CA ILE A 15 10.00 -6.18 -5.95
C ILE A 15 10.24 -6.08 -7.46
N ARG A 16 11.38 -5.56 -7.86
CA ARG A 16 11.74 -5.48 -9.29
C ARG A 16 11.83 -6.86 -9.93
N HIS A 17 12.45 -7.81 -9.26
CA HIS A 17 12.55 -9.17 -9.75
C HIS A 17 11.18 -9.80 -9.98
N LEU A 18 10.26 -9.66 -9.01
CA LEU A 18 8.90 -10.19 -9.14
C LEU A 18 8.14 -9.52 -10.29
N ALA A 19 8.27 -8.22 -10.43
CA ALA A 19 7.62 -7.48 -11.52
C ALA A 19 8.16 -7.86 -12.89
N ASP A 20 9.45 -8.19 -12.98
CA ASP A 20 10.08 -8.61 -14.24
C ASP A 20 9.69 -10.04 -14.65
N CYS A 21 9.38 -10.91 -13.68
CA CYS A 21 9.21 -12.33 -13.95
C CYS A 21 7.78 -12.73 -14.27
N ASP A 22 6.77 -12.07 -13.68
CA ASP A 22 5.39 -12.55 -13.81
C ASP A 22 4.37 -11.48 -13.39
N ASN A 23 3.10 -11.80 -13.61
CA ASN A 23 2.00 -11.05 -13.04
C ASN A 23 1.98 -11.25 -11.53
N CYS A 24 1.88 -10.17 -10.78
CA CYS A 24 1.89 -10.27 -9.32
C CYS A 24 1.13 -9.10 -8.69
N ILE A 25 0.71 -9.32 -7.45
CA ILE A 25 0.14 -8.29 -6.59
C ILE A 25 1.16 -8.01 -5.48
N ILE A 26 1.59 -6.77 -5.38
CA ILE A 26 2.58 -6.36 -4.40
C ILE A 26 1.93 -5.43 -3.40
N VAL A 27 1.96 -5.81 -2.13
CA VAL A 27 1.44 -5.00 -1.02
C VAL A 27 2.64 -4.44 -0.26
N SER A 28 2.98 -3.20 -0.55
CA SER A 28 4.14 -2.57 0.05
C SER A 28 3.98 -1.04 0.04
N GLY A 29 4.49 -0.39 1.07
CA GLY A 29 4.44 1.07 1.19
C GLY A 29 5.24 1.84 0.16
N CYS A 30 6.16 1.20 -0.58
CA CYS A 30 7.04 1.87 -1.54
C CYS A 30 7.04 1.26 -2.94
N ALA A 31 6.23 0.22 -3.20
CA ALA A 31 6.25 -0.47 -4.49
C ALA A 31 5.89 0.44 -5.66
N ASP A 32 4.97 1.38 -5.46
CA ASP A 32 4.59 2.37 -6.47
C ASP A 32 5.79 3.23 -6.90
N TYR A 33 6.64 3.61 -5.96
CA TYR A 33 7.85 4.37 -6.23
C TYR A 33 8.95 3.51 -6.85
N ILE A 34 9.16 2.31 -6.31
CA ILE A 34 10.20 1.39 -6.80
C ILE A 34 9.94 1.02 -8.27
N LEU A 35 8.67 0.88 -8.65
CA LEU A 35 8.25 0.50 -9.99
C LEU A 35 7.74 1.68 -10.83
N GLU A 36 8.09 2.92 -10.48
CA GLU A 36 7.55 4.09 -11.17
C GLU A 36 7.90 4.15 -12.67
N ASP A 37 9.02 3.54 -13.07
CA ASP A 37 9.47 3.49 -14.46
C ASP A 37 8.86 2.32 -15.25
N TYR A 38 8.05 1.48 -14.62
CA TYR A 38 7.40 0.34 -15.27
C TYR A 38 6.07 0.76 -15.90
N ASP A 39 5.86 0.41 -17.16
CA ASP A 39 4.64 0.80 -17.90
C ASP A 39 3.42 -0.04 -17.55
N ASN A 40 3.62 -1.26 -17.05
CA ASN A 40 2.56 -2.23 -16.82
C ASN A 40 2.23 -2.41 -15.33
N VAL A 41 2.24 -1.34 -14.58
CA VAL A 41 1.94 -1.35 -13.14
C VAL A 41 0.73 -0.50 -12.86
N LEU A 42 -0.32 -1.12 -12.30
CA LEU A 42 -1.47 -0.41 -11.77
C LEU A 42 -1.19 -0.02 -10.31
N LYS A 43 -1.10 1.28 -10.05
CA LYS A 43 -0.82 1.82 -8.72
C LYS A 43 -2.12 2.15 -8.02
N VAL A 44 -2.39 1.46 -6.91
CA VAL A 44 -3.65 1.58 -6.17
C VAL A 44 -3.38 2.01 -4.73
N PHE A 45 -4.12 3.01 -4.27
CA PHE A 45 -4.12 3.41 -2.87
C PHE A 45 -5.51 3.13 -2.27
N ILE A 46 -5.54 2.25 -1.27
CA ILE A 46 -6.78 1.91 -0.56
C ILE A 46 -6.79 2.68 0.74
N HIS A 47 -7.89 3.40 0.98
CA HIS A 47 -8.07 4.22 2.18
C HIS A 47 -9.43 3.96 2.81
N ALA A 48 -9.60 4.43 4.03
CA ALA A 48 -10.89 4.40 4.73
C ALA A 48 -10.87 5.42 5.86
N PRO A 49 -12.05 5.87 6.32
CA PRO A 49 -12.14 6.70 7.53
C PRO A 49 -11.48 6.02 8.73
N LEU A 50 -10.92 6.82 9.62
CA LEU A 50 -10.20 6.31 10.79
C LEU A 50 -11.07 5.34 11.61
N GLU A 51 -12.35 5.67 11.80
CA GLU A 51 -13.28 4.82 12.58
C GLU A 51 -13.48 3.44 11.95
N SER A 52 -13.60 3.39 10.63
CA SER A 52 -13.71 2.13 9.90
C SER A 52 -12.47 1.26 10.08
N ARG A 53 -11.31 1.88 10.02
CA ARG A 53 -10.02 1.18 10.19
C ARG A 53 -9.83 0.68 11.62
N ILE A 54 -10.23 1.46 12.61
CA ILE A 54 -10.23 1.04 14.01
C ILE A 54 -11.13 -0.18 14.21
N ARG A 55 -12.34 -0.14 13.68
CA ARG A 55 -13.29 -1.26 13.78
C ARG A 55 -12.73 -2.52 13.15
N ARG A 56 -12.13 -2.40 11.98
CA ARG A 56 -11.53 -3.54 11.26
C ARG A 56 -10.40 -4.18 12.07
N VAL A 57 -9.54 -3.37 12.67
CA VAL A 57 -8.45 -3.87 13.51
C VAL A 57 -9.01 -4.62 14.72
N LYS A 58 -10.04 -4.09 15.37
CA LYS A 58 -10.72 -4.76 16.50
C LYS A 58 -11.28 -6.11 16.12
N GLU A 59 -11.95 -6.20 14.97
CA GLU A 59 -12.70 -7.38 14.55
C GLU A 59 -11.83 -8.44 13.89
N SER A 60 -10.80 -8.01 13.14
CA SER A 60 -10.05 -8.88 12.24
C SER A 60 -8.67 -9.29 12.77
N TYR A 61 -8.08 -8.53 13.67
CA TYR A 61 -6.75 -8.83 14.16
C TYR A 61 -6.81 -9.58 15.47
N LYS A 62 -6.03 -10.67 15.56
CA LYS A 62 -6.00 -11.55 16.73
C LYS A 62 -5.27 -10.93 17.92
N GLU A 63 -4.41 -9.95 17.70
CA GLU A 63 -3.67 -9.28 18.76
C GLU A 63 -4.55 -8.22 19.43
N LYS A 64 -4.74 -8.36 20.72
CA LYS A 64 -5.44 -7.36 21.52
C LYS A 64 -4.54 -6.16 21.75
N GLN A 65 -5.09 -4.98 21.52
CA GLN A 65 -4.44 -3.71 21.82
C GLN A 65 -5.19 -3.01 22.97
N ASP A 66 -4.46 -2.31 23.83
CA ASP A 66 -5.09 -1.52 24.90
C ASP A 66 -5.88 -0.35 24.34
N ASP A 67 -5.35 0.27 23.27
CA ASP A 67 -5.97 1.41 22.60
C ASP A 67 -5.83 1.24 21.08
N TYR A 68 -6.90 0.81 20.45
CA TYR A 68 -6.91 0.55 18.99
C TYR A 68 -6.76 1.83 18.18
N LYS A 69 -7.29 2.95 18.66
CA LYS A 69 -7.13 4.24 17.96
C LYS A 69 -5.67 4.64 17.90
N LYS A 70 -4.97 4.59 19.03
CA LYS A 70 -3.53 4.87 19.09
C LYS A 70 -2.74 3.92 18.19
N TYR A 71 -3.12 2.65 18.20
CA TYR A 71 -2.47 1.63 17.35
C TYR A 71 -2.57 2.00 15.88
N VAL A 72 -3.77 2.32 15.39
CA VAL A 72 -4.00 2.68 13.99
C VAL A 72 -3.24 3.96 13.61
N ILE A 73 -3.32 4.99 14.44
CA ILE A 73 -2.62 6.26 14.19
C ILE A 73 -1.11 6.06 14.14
N LYS A 74 -0.58 5.25 15.05
CA LYS A 74 0.85 4.93 15.08
C LYS A 74 1.29 4.19 13.83
N LYS A 75 0.49 3.24 13.34
CA LYS A 75 0.78 2.51 12.10
C LYS A 75 0.77 3.44 10.89
N ASP A 76 -0.18 4.35 10.80
CA ASP A 76 -0.23 5.35 9.74
C ASP A 76 1.02 6.22 9.74
N LYS A 77 1.44 6.67 10.91
CA LYS A 77 2.64 7.49 11.06
C LYS A 77 3.90 6.74 10.65
N THR A 78 4.00 5.48 11.05
CA THR A 78 5.14 4.63 10.68
C THR A 78 5.23 4.45 9.16
N ARG A 79 4.09 4.18 8.49
CA ARG A 79 4.05 4.05 7.03
C ARG A 79 4.40 5.36 6.34
N SER A 80 3.83 6.45 6.80
CA SER A 80 4.08 7.79 6.25
C SER A 80 5.55 8.17 6.38
N ASN A 81 6.14 7.98 7.55
CA ASN A 81 7.55 8.28 7.79
C ASN A 81 8.48 7.43 6.91
N TYR A 82 8.18 6.14 6.79
CA TYR A 82 8.96 5.23 5.96
C TYR A 82 8.92 5.64 4.49
N TYR A 83 7.72 5.87 3.97
CA TYR A 83 7.52 6.26 2.58
C TYR A 83 8.19 7.61 2.27
N ASN A 84 7.99 8.61 3.13
CA ASN A 84 8.56 9.94 2.93
C ASN A 84 10.09 9.94 3.02
N TYR A 85 10.65 9.01 3.79
CA TYR A 85 12.10 8.89 3.93
C TYR A 85 12.75 8.22 2.71
N TYR A 86 12.17 7.12 2.24
CA TYR A 86 12.77 6.32 1.16
C TYR A 86 12.35 6.73 -0.24
N THR A 87 11.39 7.63 -0.38
CA THR A 87 10.95 8.12 -1.69
C THR A 87 11.09 9.64 -1.75
N THR A 88 10.99 10.19 -2.96
CA THR A 88 10.93 11.64 -3.16
C THR A 88 9.50 12.17 -3.07
N LYS A 89 8.55 11.31 -2.76
CA LYS A 89 7.12 11.62 -2.74
C LYS A 89 6.61 11.65 -1.31
N LYS A 90 5.41 12.19 -1.14
CA LYS A 90 4.70 12.18 0.15
C LYS A 90 3.63 11.10 0.14
N TRP A 91 3.56 10.36 1.25
CA TRP A 91 2.57 9.31 1.43
C TRP A 91 1.15 9.86 1.34
N GLY A 92 0.28 9.14 0.62
CA GLY A 92 -1.15 9.48 0.53
C GLY A 92 -1.50 10.56 -0.48
N GLN A 93 -0.57 11.02 -1.30
CA GLN A 93 -0.90 11.99 -2.37
C GLN A 93 -1.57 11.29 -3.55
N LEU A 94 -2.74 11.76 -3.93
CA LEU A 94 -3.57 11.16 -4.98
C LEU A 94 -2.84 11.05 -6.31
N LYS A 95 -2.04 12.03 -6.66
CA LYS A 95 -1.32 12.08 -7.94
C LYS A 95 -0.33 10.94 -8.15
N ASN A 96 0.04 10.24 -7.09
CA ASN A 96 0.99 9.13 -7.18
C ASN A 96 0.34 7.81 -7.57
N PHE A 97 -0.98 7.77 -7.71
CA PHE A 97 -1.75 6.55 -7.93
C PHE A 97 -2.66 6.66 -9.15
N ASP A 98 -2.90 5.53 -9.79
CA ASP A 98 -3.86 5.42 -10.88
C ASP A 98 -5.29 5.31 -10.34
N LEU A 99 -5.45 4.69 -9.18
CA LEU A 99 -6.73 4.49 -8.52
C LEU A 99 -6.58 4.72 -7.02
N THR A 100 -7.46 5.54 -6.45
CA THR A 100 -7.61 5.66 -5.01
C THR A 100 -9.04 5.29 -4.66
N ILE A 101 -9.22 4.40 -3.68
CA ILE A 101 -10.53 3.81 -3.42
C ILE A 101 -10.77 3.64 -1.93
N ASN A 102 -11.99 3.95 -1.50
CA ASN A 102 -12.43 3.80 -0.11
C ASN A 102 -12.91 2.37 0.12
N SER A 103 -12.25 1.65 1.02
CA SER A 103 -12.59 0.27 1.33
C SER A 103 -13.94 0.10 2.06
N ASP A 104 -14.60 1.19 2.48
CA ASP A 104 -15.97 1.14 3.00
C ASP A 104 -17.00 0.73 1.93
N LEU A 105 -16.62 0.77 0.65
CA LEU A 105 -17.45 0.19 -0.42
C LEU A 105 -17.62 -1.32 -0.29
N GLY A 106 -16.82 -1.96 0.55
CA GLY A 106 -16.79 -3.40 0.76
C GLY A 106 -15.57 -4.05 0.12
N ILE A 107 -14.97 -5.01 0.84
CA ILE A 107 -13.72 -5.66 0.39
C ILE A 107 -13.90 -6.34 -0.95
N ASP A 108 -15.00 -7.10 -1.12
CA ASP A 108 -15.26 -7.81 -2.38
C ASP A 108 -15.49 -6.84 -3.53
N LYS A 109 -16.21 -5.74 -3.28
CA LYS A 109 -16.46 -4.73 -4.30
C LYS A 109 -15.19 -4.01 -4.73
N VAL A 110 -14.34 -3.68 -3.77
CA VAL A 110 -13.03 -3.06 -4.06
C VAL A 110 -12.17 -4.01 -4.88
N ALA A 111 -12.12 -5.29 -4.51
CA ALA A 111 -11.36 -6.28 -5.28
C ALA A 111 -11.87 -6.43 -6.71
N GLU A 112 -13.19 -6.44 -6.92
CA GLU A 112 -13.80 -6.50 -8.26
C GLU A 112 -13.40 -5.29 -9.11
N ILE A 113 -13.45 -4.09 -8.53
CA ILE A 113 -13.11 -2.85 -9.25
C ILE A 113 -11.64 -2.86 -9.68
N ILE A 114 -10.75 -3.21 -8.76
CA ILE A 114 -9.30 -3.28 -9.05
C ILE A 114 -9.04 -4.33 -10.15
N ALA A 115 -9.63 -5.50 -10.01
CA ALA A 115 -9.45 -6.59 -10.99
C ALA A 115 -9.95 -6.18 -12.38
N GLN A 116 -11.11 -5.52 -12.46
CA GLN A 116 -11.67 -5.06 -13.72
C GLN A 116 -10.75 -4.06 -14.41
N ILE A 117 -10.23 -3.08 -13.68
CA ILE A 117 -9.31 -2.07 -14.24
C ILE A 117 -8.02 -2.75 -14.71
N TYR A 118 -7.48 -3.65 -13.91
CA TYR A 118 -6.26 -4.37 -14.26
C TYR A 118 -6.42 -5.21 -15.53
N LEU A 119 -7.54 -5.94 -15.64
CA LEU A 119 -7.81 -6.80 -16.78
C LEU A 119 -8.08 -6.03 -18.08
N GLU A 120 -8.61 -4.81 -17.99
CA GLU A 120 -8.78 -3.93 -19.14
C GLU A 120 -7.46 -3.39 -19.68
N GLY A 121 -6.42 -3.31 -18.85
CA GLY A 121 -5.08 -2.95 -19.25
C GLY A 121 -4.86 -1.49 -19.65
N ASN A 122 -5.76 -0.58 -19.32
CA ASN A 122 -5.69 0.84 -19.69
C ASN A 122 -5.10 1.69 -18.54
N PHE A 123 -3.87 1.43 -18.21
CA PHE A 123 -3.20 2.18 -17.15
C PHE A 123 -1.70 2.40 -17.44
#